data_c27e2b947d03c2aea52b1e1446ecaf20
#
_entry.id   c27e2b947d03c2aea52b1e1446ecaf20
#
_cell.length_a   1.000
_cell.length_b   1.000
_cell.length_c   1.000
_cell.angle_alpha   90.00
_cell.angle_beta   90.00
_cell.angle_gamma   90.00
#
_symmetry.space_group_name_H-M   'P 1'
#
loop_
_entity.id
_entity.type
_entity.pdbx_description
1 polymer ?
#
loop_
_entity_poly.entity_id
_entity_poly.type
_entity_poly.pdbx_seq_one_letter_code
_entity_poly.pdbx_strand_id
1 'polypeptide(L)'
;MLKKENCCLIALASVPLVMTLGNSMLIPILPTIEKKLHISSFQVSMIITIYSIVAILLIPIAGYLSDRWGRKMVMVPSLLIAAIGGAITGWVSWKVENPYIWILMGRAIQGIGAAGAMPVVIPCVGDLYKDEKQVSTGLGIIETSNTFGKVLSPILGSALAAIVWFLPFWAIPVLCVVSIVLLLVLVKAKKQEGEVPPLKEFIQSIISTFREKGRWLIAIFALGAIIMLILFGILFYLSTILESKYDIHGIWKGCVLAIPLLVLSLSSYMAGKKIGDNQNVMKKCIYIGFLMAAASVIIPLFIKGIYLLLLCLVIMGIGIGMALPCLDALITQGIEKEQRGTVTSFYSSMRFIGVAAGPPLYSFFMKGADHEVFYLTSIFAAIGAVIAIIWIKPAKDEKTVKQKPEPTS
;
A
#
# COMPACT_ATOMS: atom_id res chain seq x y z
N MET A 1 13.89 -30.81 0.63
CA MET A 1 13.81 -29.96 -0.58
C MET A 1 12.48 -29.20 -0.56
N LEU A 2 12.53 -27.85 -0.56
CA LEU A 2 11.32 -27.04 -0.72
C LEU A 2 10.67 -27.38 -2.06
N LYS A 3 9.33 -27.55 -2.09
CA LYS A 3 8.61 -27.74 -3.33
C LYS A 3 8.91 -26.55 -4.26
N LYS A 4 9.08 -26.79 -5.54
CA LYS A 4 9.44 -25.77 -6.55
C LYS A 4 8.50 -24.53 -6.53
N GLU A 5 7.25 -24.76 -6.20
CA GLU A 5 6.22 -23.74 -6.04
C GLU A 5 6.52 -22.80 -4.86
N ASN A 6 7.02 -23.34 -3.73
CA ASN A 6 7.39 -22.52 -2.57
C ASN A 6 8.58 -21.61 -2.87
N CYS A 7 9.56 -22.06 -3.64
CA CYS A 7 10.68 -21.22 -4.07
C CYS A 7 10.20 -20.10 -4.99
N CYS A 8 9.28 -20.39 -5.91
CA CYS A 8 8.67 -19.39 -6.77
C CYS A 8 7.89 -18.34 -5.95
N LEU A 9 7.14 -18.78 -4.94
CA LEU A 9 6.37 -17.89 -4.06
C LEU A 9 7.27 -16.97 -3.24
N ILE A 10 8.42 -17.45 -2.75
CA ILE A 10 9.42 -16.63 -2.04
C ILE A 10 9.94 -15.52 -2.97
N ALA A 11 10.26 -15.85 -4.22
CA ALA A 11 10.69 -14.86 -5.19
C ALA A 11 9.60 -13.82 -5.48
N LEU A 12 8.35 -14.23 -5.62
CA LEU A 12 7.23 -13.33 -5.80
C LEU A 12 6.98 -12.46 -4.56
N ALA A 13 7.13 -12.99 -3.35
CA ALA A 13 6.98 -12.28 -2.10
C ALA A 13 8.07 -11.21 -1.87
N SER A 14 9.27 -11.39 -2.46
CA SER A 14 10.33 -10.40 -2.39
C SER A 14 9.95 -9.09 -3.08
N VAL A 15 9.12 -9.11 -4.13
CA VAL A 15 8.75 -7.92 -4.91
C VAL A 15 7.96 -6.90 -4.07
N PRO A 16 6.80 -7.23 -3.44
CA PRO A 16 6.09 -6.28 -2.60
C PRO A 16 6.91 -5.86 -1.36
N LEU A 17 7.73 -6.76 -0.81
CA LEU A 17 8.65 -6.42 0.27
C LEU A 17 9.60 -5.29 -0.16
N VAL A 18 10.30 -5.46 -1.28
CA VAL A 18 11.29 -4.49 -1.78
C VAL A 18 10.62 -3.18 -2.18
N MET A 19 9.47 -3.23 -2.85
CA MET A 19 8.75 -2.02 -3.27
C MET A 19 8.23 -1.23 -2.05
N THR A 20 7.71 -1.93 -1.03
CA THR A 20 7.25 -1.29 0.20
C THR A 20 8.42 -0.73 1.01
N LEU A 21 9.52 -1.47 1.16
CA LEU A 21 10.75 -0.97 1.77
C LEU A 21 11.22 0.30 1.04
N GLY A 22 11.36 0.24 -0.28
CA GLY A 22 11.88 1.35 -1.08
C GLY A 22 11.09 2.66 -0.98
N ASN A 23 9.78 2.59 -0.74
CA ASN A 23 8.97 3.79 -0.55
C ASN A 23 8.89 4.23 0.93
N SER A 24 8.63 3.29 1.83
CA SER A 24 8.33 3.61 3.24
C SER A 24 9.57 3.88 4.09
N MET A 25 10.76 3.39 3.70
CA MET A 25 12.04 3.73 4.37
C MET A 25 12.35 5.22 4.36
N LEU A 26 11.77 5.98 3.43
CA LEU A 26 12.02 7.42 3.31
C LEU A 26 11.24 8.24 4.34
N ILE A 27 10.09 7.74 4.84
CA ILE A 27 9.23 8.48 5.76
C ILE A 27 9.98 8.96 7.01
N PRO A 28 10.71 8.12 7.75
CA PRO A 28 11.44 8.55 8.94
C PRO A 28 12.56 9.54 8.65
N ILE A 29 13.06 9.59 7.43
CA ILE A 29 14.20 10.46 7.07
C ILE A 29 13.77 11.78 6.43
N LEU A 30 12.48 11.94 6.09
CA LEU A 30 11.99 13.19 5.46
C LEU A 30 12.36 14.44 6.26
N PRO A 31 12.19 14.51 7.59
CA PRO A 31 12.61 15.68 8.36
C PRO A 31 14.13 15.92 8.32
N THR A 32 14.92 14.86 8.25
CA THR A 32 16.39 14.96 8.09
C THR A 32 16.75 15.53 6.70
N ILE A 33 16.05 15.08 5.64
CA ILE A 33 16.22 15.61 4.28
C ILE A 33 15.82 17.10 4.23
N GLU A 34 14.70 17.46 4.86
CA GLU A 34 14.22 18.85 4.98
C GLU A 34 15.29 19.77 5.53
N LYS A 35 15.90 19.39 6.66
CA LYS A 35 16.99 20.15 7.30
C LYS A 35 18.26 20.19 6.46
N LYS A 36 18.67 19.04 5.87
CA LYS A 36 19.92 18.95 5.10
C LYS A 36 19.89 19.71 3.78
N LEU A 37 18.75 19.76 3.12
CA LEU A 37 18.58 20.43 1.83
C LEU A 37 17.99 21.85 1.97
N HIS A 38 17.69 22.29 3.20
CA HIS A 38 17.07 23.60 3.48
C HIS A 38 15.78 23.83 2.65
N ILE A 39 14.96 22.82 2.51
CA ILE A 39 13.69 22.85 1.76
C ILE A 39 12.50 22.84 2.73
N SER A 40 11.31 23.22 2.23
CA SER A 40 10.10 23.21 3.07
C SER A 40 9.55 21.80 3.29
N SER A 41 8.74 21.62 4.35
CA SER A 41 8.04 20.37 4.65
C SER A 41 7.13 19.94 3.49
N PHE A 42 6.56 20.88 2.72
CA PHE A 42 5.82 20.57 1.51
C PHE A 42 6.74 20.01 0.42
N GLN A 43 7.89 20.63 0.18
CA GLN A 43 8.87 20.15 -0.81
C GLN A 43 9.39 18.76 -0.46
N VAL A 44 9.69 18.48 0.81
CA VAL A 44 10.16 17.15 1.20
C VAL A 44 9.08 16.10 1.05
N SER A 45 7.81 16.44 1.29
CA SER A 45 6.68 15.52 1.07
C SER A 45 6.52 15.12 -0.40
N MET A 46 6.91 16.00 -1.35
CA MET A 46 6.88 15.71 -2.78
C MET A 46 7.78 14.53 -3.17
N ILE A 47 8.78 14.20 -2.38
CA ILE A 47 9.64 13.02 -2.60
C ILE A 47 8.83 11.71 -2.56
N ILE A 48 7.82 11.62 -1.70
CA ILE A 48 6.89 10.47 -1.67
C ILE A 48 5.81 10.62 -2.74
N THR A 49 5.30 11.83 -2.91
CA THR A 49 4.17 12.14 -3.79
C THR A 49 4.46 11.87 -5.26
N ILE A 50 5.62 12.32 -5.79
CA ILE A 50 5.96 12.17 -7.21
C ILE A 50 6.08 10.69 -7.62
N TYR A 51 6.70 9.86 -6.76
CA TYR A 51 6.74 8.41 -6.94
C TYR A 51 5.33 7.83 -7.10
N SER A 52 4.42 8.23 -6.21
CA SER A 52 3.05 7.71 -6.19
C SER A 52 2.22 8.22 -7.37
N ILE A 53 2.36 9.49 -7.78
CA ILE A 53 1.65 10.05 -8.95
C ILE A 53 2.01 9.27 -10.21
N VAL A 54 3.30 9.03 -10.44
CA VAL A 54 3.75 8.28 -11.62
C VAL A 54 3.24 6.83 -11.56
N ALA A 55 3.28 6.20 -10.39
CA ALA A 55 2.74 4.85 -10.21
C ALA A 55 1.23 4.80 -10.52
N ILE A 56 0.43 5.75 -10.02
CA ILE A 56 -1.02 5.83 -10.25
C ILE A 56 -1.35 5.78 -11.73
N LEU A 57 -0.65 6.57 -12.54
CA LEU A 57 -0.91 6.67 -13.98
C LEU A 57 -0.52 5.41 -14.73
N LEU A 58 0.52 4.71 -14.30
CA LEU A 58 1.12 3.59 -15.02
C LEU A 58 0.68 2.22 -14.54
N ILE A 59 0.11 2.06 -13.34
CA ILE A 59 -0.36 0.78 -12.82
C ILE A 59 -1.35 0.08 -13.77
N PRO A 60 -2.41 0.73 -14.29
CA PRO A 60 -3.33 0.08 -15.23
C PRO A 60 -2.65 -0.34 -16.54
N ILE A 61 -1.73 0.48 -17.04
CA ILE A 61 -0.97 0.20 -18.27
C ILE A 61 -0.05 -1.01 -18.05
N ALA A 62 0.66 -1.04 -16.94
CA ALA A 62 1.56 -2.15 -16.59
C ALA A 62 0.80 -3.46 -16.37
N GLY A 63 -0.41 -3.40 -15.79
CA GLY A 63 -1.33 -4.53 -15.69
C GLY A 63 -1.64 -5.13 -17.06
N TYR A 64 -2.13 -4.30 -17.98
CA TYR A 64 -2.40 -4.70 -19.37
C TYR A 64 -1.18 -5.27 -20.09
N LEU A 65 -0.01 -4.61 -19.97
CA LEU A 65 1.22 -5.09 -20.57
C LEU A 65 1.66 -6.44 -19.99
N SER A 66 1.42 -6.69 -18.72
CA SER A 66 1.77 -7.95 -18.05
C SER A 66 0.90 -9.12 -18.53
N ASP A 67 -0.36 -8.83 -18.89
CA ASP A 67 -1.26 -9.81 -19.53
C ASP A 67 -0.81 -10.14 -20.96
N ARG A 68 -0.26 -9.15 -21.68
CA ARG A 68 0.15 -9.31 -23.08
C ARG A 68 1.54 -9.93 -23.26
N TRP A 69 2.53 -9.44 -22.50
CA TRP A 69 3.94 -9.85 -22.65
C TRP A 69 4.36 -10.92 -21.67
N GLY A 70 3.51 -11.19 -20.67
CA GLY A 70 3.79 -12.14 -19.59
C GLY A 70 4.31 -11.46 -18.32
N ARG A 71 3.92 -12.01 -17.18
CA ARG A 71 4.15 -11.45 -15.85
C ARG A 71 5.63 -11.13 -15.57
N LYS A 72 6.51 -12.10 -15.80
CA LYS A 72 7.95 -11.97 -15.56
C LYS A 72 8.60 -10.91 -16.45
N MET A 73 8.15 -10.83 -17.72
CA MET A 73 8.66 -9.87 -18.70
C MET A 73 8.34 -8.42 -18.37
N VAL A 74 7.35 -8.17 -17.51
CA VAL A 74 7.05 -6.83 -17.01
C VAL A 74 7.68 -6.59 -15.64
N MET A 75 7.63 -7.55 -14.71
CA MET A 75 8.18 -7.38 -13.36
C MET A 75 9.69 -7.13 -13.35
N VAL A 76 10.47 -7.89 -14.13
CA VAL A 76 11.94 -7.77 -14.11
C VAL A 76 12.42 -6.41 -14.63
N PRO A 77 12.00 -5.93 -15.82
CA PRO A 77 12.35 -4.58 -16.26
C PRO A 77 11.85 -3.48 -15.32
N SER A 78 10.67 -3.66 -14.71
CA SER A 78 10.12 -2.70 -13.75
C SER A 78 10.99 -2.57 -12.50
N LEU A 79 11.46 -3.68 -11.94
CA LEU A 79 12.42 -3.67 -10.83
C LEU A 79 13.76 -3.04 -11.23
N LEU A 80 14.21 -3.26 -12.46
CA LEU A 80 15.43 -2.64 -12.98
C LEU A 80 15.27 -1.12 -13.09
N ILE A 81 14.15 -0.64 -13.62
CA ILE A 81 13.83 0.79 -13.68
C ILE A 81 13.79 1.38 -12.26
N ALA A 82 13.17 0.69 -11.29
CA ALA A 82 13.14 1.13 -9.90
C ALA A 82 14.57 1.18 -9.29
N ALA A 83 15.41 0.21 -9.59
CA ALA A 83 16.82 0.19 -9.18
C ALA A 83 17.59 1.38 -9.76
N ILE A 84 17.44 1.65 -11.06
CA ILE A 84 18.07 2.79 -11.73
C ILE A 84 17.63 4.11 -11.09
N GLY A 85 16.33 4.30 -10.86
CA GLY A 85 15.82 5.48 -10.18
C GLY A 85 16.39 5.64 -8.76
N GLY A 86 16.54 4.54 -8.02
CA GLY A 86 17.18 4.52 -6.70
C GLY A 86 18.65 4.90 -6.75
N ALA A 87 19.40 4.35 -7.69
CA ALA A 87 20.81 4.65 -7.91
C ALA A 87 21.02 6.13 -8.30
N ILE A 88 20.18 6.67 -9.22
CA ILE A 88 20.21 8.09 -9.58
C ILE A 88 19.99 8.95 -8.34
N THR A 89 18.93 8.66 -7.55
CA THR A 89 18.61 9.42 -6.35
C THR A 89 19.75 9.37 -5.33
N GLY A 90 20.33 8.20 -5.10
CA GLY A 90 21.47 8.03 -4.18
C GLY A 90 22.71 8.77 -4.66
N TRP A 91 23.03 8.69 -5.96
CA TRP A 91 24.18 9.36 -6.57
C TRP A 91 24.09 10.89 -6.46
N VAL A 92 22.94 11.46 -6.86
CA VAL A 92 22.76 12.92 -6.85
C VAL A 92 22.74 13.46 -5.42
N SER A 93 22.16 12.71 -4.47
CA SER A 93 22.18 13.07 -3.05
C SER A 93 23.59 13.09 -2.44
N TRP A 94 24.53 12.35 -3.05
CA TRP A 94 25.93 12.31 -2.60
C TRP A 94 26.80 13.38 -3.25
N LYS A 95 26.59 13.67 -4.56
CA LYS A 95 27.56 14.45 -5.37
C LYS A 95 27.08 15.84 -5.77
N VAL A 96 25.78 16.12 -5.74
CA VAL A 96 25.19 17.37 -6.23
C VAL A 96 24.88 18.30 -5.06
N GLU A 97 25.28 19.57 -5.13
CA GLU A 97 25.04 20.56 -4.06
C GLU A 97 23.54 20.82 -3.82
N ASN A 98 22.76 20.94 -4.90
CA ASN A 98 21.31 21.17 -4.84
C ASN A 98 20.55 20.00 -5.49
N PRO A 99 20.48 18.82 -4.83
CA PRO A 99 20.01 17.59 -5.46
C PRO A 99 18.49 17.47 -5.55
N TYR A 100 17.69 18.40 -4.99
CA TYR A 100 16.25 18.23 -4.80
C TYR A 100 15.49 17.83 -6.08
N ILE A 101 15.68 18.57 -7.18
CA ILE A 101 15.01 18.29 -8.46
C ILE A 101 15.44 16.93 -9.02
N TRP A 102 16.71 16.59 -8.90
CA TRP A 102 17.24 15.30 -9.35
C TRP A 102 16.72 14.14 -8.50
N ILE A 103 16.53 14.37 -7.19
CA ILE A 103 15.87 13.41 -6.30
C ILE A 103 14.43 13.17 -6.79
N LEU A 104 13.67 14.22 -7.12
CA LEU A 104 12.32 14.08 -7.66
C LEU A 104 12.29 13.30 -8.99
N MET A 105 13.25 13.56 -9.90
CA MET A 105 13.38 12.79 -11.15
C MET A 105 13.67 11.32 -10.89
N GLY A 106 14.61 11.01 -10.01
CA GLY A 106 14.90 9.64 -9.62
C GLY A 106 13.69 8.94 -8.98
N ARG A 107 12.92 9.66 -8.15
CA ARG A 107 11.67 9.17 -7.56
C ARG A 107 10.57 8.94 -8.60
N ALA A 108 10.47 9.79 -9.61
CA ALA A 108 9.56 9.58 -10.74
C ALA A 108 9.93 8.29 -11.51
N ILE A 109 11.21 8.06 -11.79
CA ILE A 109 11.70 6.84 -12.42
C ILE A 109 11.39 5.61 -11.55
N GLN A 110 11.59 5.69 -10.23
CA GLN A 110 11.19 4.62 -9.31
C GLN A 110 9.68 4.34 -9.35
N GLY A 111 8.85 5.37 -9.50
CA GLY A 111 7.40 5.26 -9.66
C GLY A 111 7.00 4.48 -10.92
N ILE A 112 7.71 4.68 -12.04
CA ILE A 112 7.53 3.86 -13.26
C ILE A 112 7.79 2.38 -12.94
N GLY A 113 8.90 2.09 -12.27
CA GLY A 113 9.24 0.73 -11.88
C GLY A 113 8.21 0.10 -10.92
N ALA A 114 7.74 0.86 -9.94
CA ALA A 114 6.77 0.35 -8.97
C ALA A 114 5.44 -0.04 -9.62
N ALA A 115 5.01 0.71 -10.63
CA ALA A 115 3.75 0.45 -11.34
C ALA A 115 3.70 -0.92 -11.99
N GLY A 116 4.82 -1.42 -12.52
CA GLY A 116 4.87 -2.72 -13.18
C GLY A 116 5.39 -3.86 -12.30
N ALA A 117 5.92 -3.57 -11.12
CA ALA A 117 6.43 -4.61 -10.22
C ALA A 117 5.33 -5.13 -9.29
N MET A 118 4.81 -4.29 -8.40
CA MET A 118 3.95 -4.71 -7.29
C MET A 118 2.57 -5.25 -7.72
N PRO A 119 1.78 -4.58 -8.59
CA PRO A 119 0.44 -5.06 -8.94
C PRO A 119 0.43 -6.36 -9.74
N VAL A 120 1.51 -6.64 -10.47
CA VAL A 120 1.64 -7.84 -11.33
C VAL A 120 1.89 -9.12 -10.51
N VAL A 121 2.33 -9.01 -9.25
CA VAL A 121 2.57 -10.16 -8.38
C VAL A 121 1.27 -10.92 -8.09
N ILE A 122 0.16 -10.21 -7.83
CA ILE A 122 -1.13 -10.83 -7.47
C ILE A 122 -1.63 -11.78 -8.56
N PRO A 123 -1.79 -11.35 -9.84
CA PRO A 123 -2.17 -12.26 -10.90
C PRO A 123 -1.12 -13.36 -11.16
N CYS A 124 0.16 -13.08 -10.95
CA CYS A 124 1.21 -14.10 -11.10
C CYS A 124 1.05 -15.26 -10.10
N VAL A 125 0.60 -14.98 -8.87
CA VAL A 125 0.26 -16.02 -7.88
C VAL A 125 -0.96 -16.83 -8.36
N GLY A 126 -1.98 -16.18 -8.93
CA GLY A 126 -3.13 -16.85 -9.54
C GLY A 126 -2.73 -17.79 -10.68
N ASP A 127 -1.74 -17.38 -11.49
CA ASP A 127 -1.22 -18.21 -12.61
C ASP A 127 -0.32 -19.37 -12.12
N LEU A 128 0.22 -19.29 -10.89
CA LEU A 128 1.12 -20.30 -10.32
C LEU A 128 0.36 -21.54 -9.83
N TYR A 129 -0.82 -21.34 -9.22
CA TYR A 129 -1.60 -22.39 -8.58
C TYR A 129 -2.91 -22.65 -9.32
N LYS A 130 -3.30 -23.93 -9.44
CA LYS A 130 -4.60 -24.34 -10.02
C LYS A 130 -5.72 -24.37 -8.97
N ASP A 131 -5.37 -24.66 -7.72
CA ASP A 131 -6.31 -24.80 -6.61
C ASP A 131 -6.52 -23.43 -5.93
N GLU A 132 -7.77 -23.03 -5.76
CA GLU A 132 -8.15 -21.73 -5.16
C GLU A 132 -7.65 -21.57 -3.72
N LYS A 133 -7.57 -22.65 -2.96
CA LYS A 133 -7.06 -22.64 -1.60
C LYS A 133 -5.55 -22.33 -1.57
N GLN A 134 -4.80 -22.86 -2.54
CA GLN A 134 -3.37 -22.56 -2.68
C GLN A 134 -3.14 -21.14 -3.17
N VAL A 135 -3.96 -20.62 -4.09
CA VAL A 135 -3.94 -19.22 -4.51
C VAL A 135 -4.16 -18.30 -3.31
N SER A 136 -5.19 -18.55 -2.51
CA SER A 136 -5.50 -17.76 -1.32
C SER A 136 -4.35 -17.77 -0.32
N THR A 137 -3.75 -18.94 -0.07
CA THR A 137 -2.57 -19.07 0.80
C THR A 137 -1.37 -18.29 0.24
N GLY A 138 -1.13 -18.38 -1.06
CA GLY A 138 -0.07 -17.65 -1.74
C GLY A 138 -0.23 -16.14 -1.62
N LEU A 139 -1.43 -15.63 -1.88
CA LEU A 139 -1.76 -14.20 -1.72
C LEU A 139 -1.59 -13.73 -0.26
N GLY A 140 -1.94 -14.58 0.71
CA GLY A 140 -1.69 -14.31 2.12
C GLY A 140 -0.21 -14.14 2.44
N ILE A 141 0.68 -14.93 1.85
CA ILE A 141 2.14 -14.80 2.00
C ILE A 141 2.63 -13.50 1.35
N ILE A 142 2.12 -13.14 0.18
CA ILE A 142 2.44 -11.88 -0.51
C ILE A 142 2.07 -10.67 0.37
N GLU A 143 0.85 -10.65 0.93
CA GLU A 143 0.40 -9.54 1.79
C GLU A 143 1.15 -9.51 3.12
N THR A 144 1.49 -10.68 3.70
CA THR A 144 2.36 -10.76 4.88
C THR A 144 3.72 -10.13 4.61
N SER A 145 4.31 -10.42 3.45
CA SER A 145 5.58 -9.84 3.03
C SER A 145 5.51 -8.31 2.85
N ASN A 146 4.45 -7.82 2.22
CA ASN A 146 4.16 -6.40 2.07
C ASN A 146 4.02 -5.70 3.44
N THR A 147 3.29 -6.32 4.35
CA THR A 147 3.03 -5.80 5.69
C THR A 147 4.29 -5.81 6.56
N PHE A 148 5.08 -6.87 6.47
CA PHE A 148 6.38 -6.97 7.12
C PHE A 148 7.33 -5.86 6.61
N GLY A 149 7.30 -5.58 5.31
CA GLY A 149 8.01 -4.45 4.72
C GLY A 149 7.64 -3.12 5.36
N LYS A 150 6.36 -2.87 5.64
CA LYS A 150 5.91 -1.63 6.31
C LYS A 150 6.48 -1.48 7.72
N VAL A 151 6.53 -2.58 8.50
CA VAL A 151 7.09 -2.58 9.86
C VAL A 151 8.59 -2.38 9.85
N LEU A 152 9.29 -3.06 8.93
CA LEU A 152 10.75 -3.01 8.85
C LEU A 152 11.26 -1.70 8.27
N SER A 153 10.48 -1.06 7.39
CA SER A 153 10.87 0.18 6.67
C SER A 153 11.36 1.30 7.57
N PRO A 154 10.62 1.74 8.60
CA PRO A 154 11.07 2.86 9.42
C PRO A 154 12.33 2.53 10.23
N ILE A 155 12.50 1.27 10.64
CA ILE A 155 13.68 0.82 11.37
C ILE A 155 14.90 0.85 10.45
N LEU A 156 14.82 0.21 9.29
CA LEU A 156 15.92 0.19 8.31
C LEU A 156 16.22 1.59 7.77
N GLY A 157 15.19 2.36 7.41
CA GLY A 157 15.38 3.72 6.92
C GLY A 157 16.12 4.60 7.93
N SER A 158 15.71 4.56 9.19
CA SER A 158 16.36 5.31 10.26
C SER A 158 17.76 4.82 10.56
N ALA A 159 17.99 3.50 10.58
CA ALA A 159 19.31 2.91 10.82
C ALA A 159 20.30 3.28 9.72
N LEU A 160 19.92 3.18 8.47
CA LEU A 160 20.74 3.53 7.32
C LEU A 160 21.04 5.04 7.30
N ALA A 161 20.03 5.87 7.58
CA ALA A 161 20.19 7.32 7.60
C ALA A 161 21.03 7.80 8.79
N ALA A 162 21.11 7.04 9.87
CA ALA A 162 22.03 7.34 10.99
C ALA A 162 23.50 7.22 10.59
N ILE A 163 23.82 6.39 9.59
CA ILE A 163 25.18 6.28 9.03
C ILE A 163 25.42 7.46 8.08
N VAL A 164 24.58 7.56 7.03
CA VAL A 164 24.57 8.67 6.08
C VAL A 164 23.14 8.92 5.61
N TRP A 165 22.67 10.16 5.63
CA TRP A 165 21.29 10.52 5.36
C TRP A 165 20.74 10.02 4.00
N PHE A 166 21.58 9.87 2.99
CA PHE A 166 21.19 9.41 1.65
C PHE A 166 21.36 7.89 1.43
N LEU A 167 21.87 7.14 2.41
CA LEU A 167 22.09 5.69 2.29
C LEU A 167 20.81 4.89 2.03
N PRO A 168 19.63 5.25 2.55
CA PRO A 168 18.36 4.60 2.19
C PRO A 168 18.07 4.60 0.69
N PHE A 169 18.47 5.61 -0.06
CA PHE A 169 18.31 5.62 -1.52
C PHE A 169 19.19 4.56 -2.21
N TRP A 170 20.40 4.31 -1.70
CA TRP A 170 21.29 3.25 -2.20
C TRP A 170 20.84 1.84 -1.81
N ALA A 171 20.10 1.70 -0.71
CA ALA A 171 19.52 0.41 -0.35
C ALA A 171 18.50 -0.10 -1.38
N ILE A 172 17.78 0.81 -2.05
CA ILE A 172 16.74 0.45 -3.03
C ILE A 172 17.29 -0.36 -4.20
N PRO A 173 18.33 0.09 -4.95
CA PRO A 173 18.89 -0.71 -6.03
C PRO A 173 19.42 -2.06 -5.55
N VAL A 174 20.06 -2.13 -4.38
CA VAL A 174 20.55 -3.41 -3.83
C VAL A 174 19.40 -4.39 -3.60
N LEU A 175 18.32 -3.95 -2.96
CA LEU A 175 17.13 -4.75 -2.71
C LEU A 175 16.45 -5.17 -4.03
N CYS A 176 16.35 -4.26 -5.00
CA CYS A 176 15.79 -4.58 -6.32
C CYS A 176 16.63 -5.65 -7.04
N VAL A 177 17.97 -5.55 -7.02
CA VAL A 177 18.85 -6.56 -7.63
C VAL A 177 18.64 -7.92 -6.99
N VAL A 178 18.53 -8.01 -5.66
CA VAL A 178 18.21 -9.26 -4.95
C VAL A 178 16.88 -9.85 -5.45
N SER A 179 15.83 -9.03 -5.55
CA SER A 179 14.53 -9.48 -6.04
C SER A 179 14.57 -9.90 -7.51
N ILE A 180 15.33 -9.19 -8.37
CA ILE A 180 15.54 -9.56 -9.78
C ILE A 180 16.21 -10.93 -9.87
N VAL A 181 17.28 -11.15 -9.12
CA VAL A 181 17.99 -12.44 -9.12
C VAL A 181 17.06 -13.58 -8.69
N LEU A 182 16.28 -13.37 -7.60
CA LEU A 182 15.29 -14.36 -7.15
C LEU A 182 14.25 -14.66 -8.24
N LEU A 183 13.71 -13.64 -8.92
CA LEU A 183 12.73 -13.82 -10.00
C LEU A 183 13.35 -14.54 -11.21
N LEU A 184 14.59 -14.19 -11.59
CA LEU A 184 15.24 -14.81 -12.74
C LEU A 184 15.54 -16.30 -12.50
N VAL A 185 15.97 -16.65 -11.29
CA VAL A 185 16.39 -18.01 -10.93
C VAL A 185 15.18 -18.90 -10.59
N LEU A 186 14.24 -18.39 -9.81
CA LEU A 186 13.19 -19.21 -9.19
C LEU A 186 11.86 -19.18 -9.96
N VAL A 187 11.55 -18.11 -10.71
CA VAL A 187 10.30 -17.99 -11.46
C VAL A 187 10.51 -18.35 -12.92
N LYS A 188 9.87 -19.41 -13.37
CA LYS A 188 9.87 -19.75 -14.81
C LYS A 188 8.93 -18.81 -15.57
N ALA A 189 9.40 -18.29 -16.70
CA ALA A 189 8.53 -17.58 -17.62
C ALA A 189 7.51 -18.57 -18.19
N LYS A 190 6.24 -18.44 -17.84
CA LYS A 190 5.14 -19.08 -18.56
C LYS A 190 4.77 -18.18 -19.73
N LYS A 191 4.76 -18.75 -20.93
CA LYS A 191 4.14 -18.10 -22.09
C LYS A 191 2.64 -18.05 -21.82
N GLN A 192 2.04 -16.90 -21.94
CA GLN A 192 0.60 -16.77 -21.73
C GLN A 192 -0.10 -17.44 -22.91
N GLU A 193 -0.86 -18.48 -22.62
CA GLU A 193 -1.71 -19.15 -23.59
C GLU A 193 -3.08 -18.47 -23.52
N GLY A 194 -3.40 -17.66 -24.52
CA GLY A 194 -4.69 -16.99 -24.68
C GLY A 194 -4.56 -15.70 -25.48
N GLU A 195 -5.57 -15.37 -26.25
CA GLU A 195 -5.68 -14.08 -26.93
C GLU A 195 -6.01 -13.02 -25.88
N VAL A 196 -5.09 -12.07 -25.69
CA VAL A 196 -5.34 -10.90 -24.84
C VAL A 196 -6.28 -9.98 -25.61
N PRO A 197 -7.43 -9.58 -25.03
CA PRO A 197 -8.37 -8.71 -25.70
C PRO A 197 -7.70 -7.42 -26.13
N PRO A 198 -8.05 -6.86 -27.31
CA PRO A 198 -7.52 -5.60 -27.76
C PRO A 198 -7.82 -4.49 -26.75
N LEU A 199 -6.95 -3.47 -26.67
CA LEU A 199 -7.04 -2.39 -25.70
C LEU A 199 -8.44 -1.75 -25.62
N LYS A 200 -9.16 -1.68 -26.77
CA LYS A 200 -10.53 -1.16 -26.85
C LYS A 200 -11.52 -2.01 -26.04
N GLU A 201 -11.45 -3.33 -26.16
CA GLU A 201 -12.31 -4.26 -25.43
C GLU A 201 -11.98 -4.28 -23.94
N PHE A 202 -10.68 -4.18 -23.62
CA PHE A 202 -10.21 -4.03 -22.25
C PHE A 202 -10.80 -2.76 -21.59
N ILE A 203 -10.76 -1.60 -22.26
CA ILE A 203 -11.35 -0.37 -21.76
C ILE A 203 -12.87 -0.49 -21.65
N GLN A 204 -13.53 -1.14 -22.60
CA GLN A 204 -14.98 -1.36 -22.57
C GLN A 204 -15.40 -2.26 -21.41
N SER A 205 -14.63 -3.31 -21.11
CA SER A 205 -14.90 -4.19 -19.95
C SER A 205 -14.77 -3.45 -18.62
N ILE A 206 -13.80 -2.53 -18.52
CA ILE A 206 -13.67 -1.64 -17.37
C ILE A 206 -14.90 -0.75 -17.20
N ILE A 207 -15.31 -0.07 -18.28
CA ILE A 207 -16.46 0.83 -18.28
C ILE A 207 -17.75 0.07 -17.92
N SER A 208 -17.95 -1.14 -18.45
CA SER A 208 -19.11 -1.98 -18.12
C SER A 208 -19.15 -2.37 -16.63
N THR A 209 -18.02 -2.77 -16.07
CA THR A 209 -17.89 -3.13 -14.65
C THR A 209 -18.20 -1.93 -13.75
N PHE A 210 -17.69 -0.73 -14.10
CA PHE A 210 -18.01 0.50 -13.38
C PHE A 210 -19.48 0.91 -13.53
N ARG A 211 -20.11 0.63 -14.67
CA ARG A 211 -21.54 0.93 -14.89
C ARG A 211 -22.44 0.01 -14.06
N GLU A 212 -22.06 -1.25 -13.91
CA GLU A 212 -22.84 -2.26 -13.19
C GLU A 212 -22.67 -2.16 -11.66
N LYS A 213 -21.43 -2.09 -11.19
CA LYS A 213 -21.08 -2.11 -9.75
C LYS A 213 -20.54 -0.77 -9.23
N GLY A 214 -20.68 0.32 -9.99
CA GLY A 214 -19.96 1.58 -9.81
C GLY A 214 -20.03 2.17 -8.42
N ARG A 215 -21.20 2.24 -7.77
CA ARG A 215 -21.33 2.83 -6.43
C ARG A 215 -20.55 2.06 -5.36
N TRP A 216 -20.60 0.74 -5.44
CA TRP A 216 -19.89 -0.15 -4.52
C TRP A 216 -18.37 -0.09 -4.75
N LEU A 217 -17.93 -0.12 -6.01
CA LEU A 217 -16.51 0.00 -6.39
C LEU A 217 -15.93 1.35 -5.96
N ILE A 218 -16.64 2.45 -6.25
CA ILE A 218 -16.22 3.80 -5.85
C ILE A 218 -16.07 3.89 -4.33
N ALA A 219 -17.00 3.27 -3.56
CA ALA A 219 -16.90 3.24 -2.11
C ALA A 219 -15.62 2.53 -1.65
N ILE A 220 -15.34 1.33 -2.15
CA ILE A 220 -14.14 0.57 -1.77
C ILE A 220 -12.87 1.31 -2.17
N PHE A 221 -12.84 1.92 -3.35
CA PHE A 221 -11.71 2.69 -3.84
C PHE A 221 -11.47 3.93 -2.97
N ALA A 222 -12.52 4.67 -2.63
CA ALA A 222 -12.45 5.81 -1.74
C ALA A 222 -11.95 5.42 -0.34
N LEU A 223 -12.46 4.32 0.22
CA LEU A 223 -12.04 3.81 1.52
C LEU A 223 -10.56 3.40 1.51
N GLY A 224 -10.11 2.72 0.46
CA GLY A 224 -8.70 2.37 0.28
C GLY A 224 -7.79 3.60 0.19
N ALA A 225 -8.22 4.63 -0.54
CA ALA A 225 -7.50 5.91 -0.64
C ALA A 225 -7.45 6.64 0.70
N ILE A 226 -8.58 6.74 1.42
CA ILE A 226 -8.67 7.39 2.75
C ILE A 226 -7.75 6.69 3.76
N ILE A 227 -7.75 5.36 3.82
CA ILE A 227 -6.85 4.61 4.73
C ILE A 227 -5.39 4.95 4.46
N MET A 228 -4.97 4.94 3.19
CA MET A 228 -3.59 5.23 2.84
C MET A 228 -3.22 6.70 3.08
N LEU A 229 -4.16 7.63 2.85
CA LEU A 229 -3.99 9.04 3.14
C LEU A 229 -3.74 9.26 4.65
N ILE A 230 -4.59 8.69 5.49
CA ILE A 230 -4.45 8.76 6.95
C ILE A 230 -3.11 8.12 7.38
N LEU A 231 -2.82 6.90 6.91
CA LEU A 231 -1.64 6.16 7.32
C LEU A 231 -0.34 6.90 6.98
N PHE A 232 -0.17 7.32 5.73
CA PHE A 232 1.04 8.01 5.29
C PHE A 232 1.14 9.43 5.84
N GLY A 233 0.01 10.12 5.98
CA GLY A 233 -0.05 11.45 6.58
C GLY A 233 0.34 11.42 8.06
N ILE A 234 -0.24 10.52 8.86
CA ILE A 234 0.05 10.39 10.28
C ILE A 234 1.49 9.90 10.55
N LEU A 235 2.01 9.01 9.70
CA LEU A 235 3.42 8.58 9.82
C LEU A 235 4.39 9.73 9.50
N PHE A 236 4.06 10.58 8.52
CA PHE A 236 4.81 11.79 8.23
C PHE A 236 4.78 12.76 9.42
N TYR A 237 3.61 13.03 9.97
CA TYR A 237 3.43 13.85 11.16
C TYR A 237 4.23 13.29 12.35
N LEU A 238 4.05 12.00 12.68
CA LEU A 238 4.77 11.36 13.78
C LEU A 238 6.29 11.44 13.58
N SER A 239 6.78 11.17 12.36
CA SER A 239 8.19 11.29 12.03
C SER A 239 8.74 12.69 12.30
N THR A 240 7.98 13.74 11.97
CA THR A 240 8.37 15.13 12.15
C THR A 240 8.40 15.53 13.63
N ILE A 241 7.34 15.21 14.39
CA ILE A 241 7.29 15.61 15.80
C ILE A 241 8.26 14.83 16.69
N LEU A 242 8.56 13.57 16.37
CA LEU A 242 9.58 12.80 17.10
C LEU A 242 10.93 13.50 17.03
N GLU A 243 11.28 14.07 15.87
CA GLU A 243 12.55 14.77 15.70
C GLU A 243 12.50 16.21 16.20
N SER A 244 11.42 16.97 15.93
CA SER A 244 11.37 18.40 16.22
C SER A 244 10.99 18.72 17.67
N LYS A 245 10.13 17.89 18.29
CA LYS A 245 9.56 18.17 19.62
C LYS A 245 10.09 17.26 20.73
N TYR A 246 10.43 16.02 20.37
CA TYR A 246 10.86 15.01 21.36
C TYR A 246 12.34 14.65 21.24
N ASP A 247 13.06 15.24 20.29
CA ASP A 247 14.51 15.02 20.05
C ASP A 247 14.87 13.53 19.88
N ILE A 248 13.94 12.73 19.32
CA ILE A 248 14.14 11.31 19.06
C ILE A 248 14.66 11.13 17.64
N HIS A 249 15.90 10.68 17.51
CA HIS A 249 16.63 10.53 16.26
C HIS A 249 17.09 9.09 15.99
N GLY A 250 17.60 8.86 14.79
CA GLY A 250 18.24 7.61 14.41
C GLY A 250 17.31 6.40 14.53
N ILE A 251 17.88 5.26 14.93
CA ILE A 251 17.17 3.97 14.99
C ILE A 251 15.97 3.99 15.94
N TRP A 252 16.05 4.72 17.05
CA TRP A 252 14.97 4.84 18.02
C TRP A 252 13.73 5.47 17.43
N LYS A 253 13.89 6.49 16.57
CA LYS A 253 12.78 7.07 15.80
C LYS A 253 12.12 6.02 14.92
N GLY A 254 12.90 5.21 14.23
CA GLY A 254 12.40 4.10 13.42
C GLY A 254 11.62 3.06 14.23
N CYS A 255 12.12 2.70 15.41
CA CYS A 255 11.45 1.76 16.32
C CYS A 255 10.10 2.31 16.80
N VAL A 256 10.04 3.58 17.17
CA VAL A 256 8.78 4.23 17.60
C VAL A 256 7.76 4.27 16.46
N LEU A 257 8.19 4.62 15.24
CA LEU A 257 7.33 4.60 14.04
C LEU A 257 6.85 3.19 13.68
N ALA A 258 7.63 2.15 14.00
CA ALA A 258 7.26 0.77 13.73
C ALA A 258 6.16 0.25 14.68
N ILE A 259 5.96 0.83 15.87
CA ILE A 259 4.98 0.36 16.85
C ILE A 259 3.55 0.33 16.28
N PRO A 260 2.97 1.46 15.80
CA PRO A 260 1.63 1.44 15.23
C PRO A 260 1.51 0.56 13.98
N LEU A 261 2.58 0.46 13.17
CA LEU A 261 2.61 -0.40 11.99
C LEU A 261 2.65 -1.88 12.35
N LEU A 262 3.37 -2.26 13.40
CA LEU A 262 3.39 -3.64 13.91
C LEU A 262 2.00 -4.06 14.38
N VAL A 263 1.34 -3.20 15.16
CA VAL A 263 -0.02 -3.46 15.65
C VAL A 263 -1.02 -3.52 14.50
N LEU A 264 -0.93 -2.62 13.52
CA LEU A 264 -1.70 -2.67 12.28
C LEU A 264 -1.52 -4.02 11.58
N SER A 265 -0.28 -4.48 11.46
CA SER A 265 0.06 -5.73 10.78
C SER A 265 -0.49 -6.95 11.50
N LEU A 266 -0.36 -7.00 12.83
CA LEU A 266 -0.92 -8.07 13.66
C LEU A 266 -2.45 -8.09 13.59
N SER A 267 -3.08 -6.92 13.67
CA SER A 267 -4.53 -6.77 13.55
C SER A 267 -5.03 -7.21 12.18
N SER A 268 -4.32 -6.84 11.10
CA SER A 268 -4.63 -7.25 9.73
C SER A 268 -4.55 -8.77 9.55
N TYR A 269 -3.51 -9.39 10.08
CA TYR A 269 -3.35 -10.85 10.06
C TYR A 269 -4.48 -11.56 10.81
N MET A 270 -4.80 -11.09 12.03
CA MET A 270 -5.88 -11.67 12.83
C MET A 270 -7.25 -11.50 12.17
N ALA A 271 -7.53 -10.33 11.62
CA ALA A 271 -8.75 -10.05 10.90
C ALA A 271 -8.86 -10.93 9.65
N GLY A 272 -7.84 -10.97 8.79
CA GLY A 272 -7.82 -11.79 7.58
C GLY A 272 -8.06 -13.27 7.85
N LYS A 273 -7.54 -13.80 8.97
CA LYS A 273 -7.75 -15.21 9.37
C LYS A 273 -9.18 -15.51 9.85
N LYS A 274 -9.87 -14.52 10.45
CA LYS A 274 -11.20 -14.72 11.07
C LYS A 274 -12.37 -14.35 10.18
N ILE A 275 -12.19 -13.50 9.18
CA ILE A 275 -13.28 -12.89 8.41
C ILE A 275 -13.99 -13.89 7.51
N GLY A 276 -13.28 -14.87 6.91
CA GLY A 276 -13.87 -15.83 5.96
C GLY A 276 -14.57 -15.13 4.78
N ASP A 277 -15.74 -15.65 4.37
CA ASP A 277 -16.49 -15.15 3.20
C ASP A 277 -17.70 -14.26 3.59
N ASN A 278 -17.84 -13.92 4.88
CA ASN A 278 -19.00 -13.18 5.36
C ASN A 278 -18.88 -11.67 5.12
N GLN A 279 -19.50 -11.18 4.05
CA GLN A 279 -19.49 -9.76 3.67
C GLN A 279 -20.09 -8.83 4.74
N ASN A 280 -21.04 -9.31 5.57
CA ASN A 280 -21.60 -8.54 6.68
C ASN A 280 -20.54 -8.30 7.78
N VAL A 281 -19.71 -9.31 8.08
CA VAL A 281 -18.60 -9.19 9.02
C VAL A 281 -17.55 -8.24 8.45
N MET A 282 -17.21 -8.37 7.16
CA MET A 282 -16.26 -7.46 6.49
C MET A 282 -16.72 -6.01 6.59
N LYS A 283 -17.98 -5.72 6.29
CA LYS A 283 -18.57 -4.39 6.42
C LYS A 283 -18.45 -3.87 7.86
N LYS A 284 -18.78 -4.68 8.86
CA LYS A 284 -18.66 -4.31 10.28
C LYS A 284 -17.22 -3.98 10.65
N CYS A 285 -16.27 -4.81 10.25
CA CYS A 285 -14.84 -4.56 10.50
C CYS A 285 -14.36 -3.24 9.87
N ILE A 286 -14.82 -2.92 8.66
CA ILE A 286 -14.44 -1.68 7.98
C ILE A 286 -14.96 -0.46 8.74
N TYR A 287 -16.29 -0.35 8.99
CA TYR A 287 -16.80 0.86 9.64
C TYR A 287 -16.36 1.00 11.09
N ILE A 288 -16.25 -0.12 11.85
CA ILE A 288 -15.70 -0.09 13.22
C ILE A 288 -14.23 0.35 13.18
N GLY A 289 -13.44 -0.16 12.25
CA GLY A 289 -12.05 0.24 12.08
C GLY A 289 -11.87 1.73 11.81
N PHE A 290 -12.71 2.31 10.96
CA PHE A 290 -12.75 3.75 10.72
C PHE A 290 -13.23 4.56 11.93
N LEU A 291 -14.24 4.08 12.67
CA LEU A 291 -14.70 4.72 13.90
C LEU A 291 -13.61 4.71 14.98
N MET A 292 -12.89 3.59 15.13
CA MET A 292 -11.75 3.51 16.04
C MET A 292 -10.66 4.50 15.65
N ALA A 293 -10.34 4.61 14.35
CA ALA A 293 -9.37 5.57 13.86
C ALA A 293 -9.81 7.02 14.11
N ALA A 294 -11.08 7.34 13.90
CA ALA A 294 -11.64 8.68 14.18
C ALA A 294 -11.58 9.02 15.67
N ALA A 295 -12.06 8.11 16.52
CA ALA A 295 -12.16 8.34 17.96
C ALA A 295 -10.79 8.43 18.64
N SER A 296 -9.83 7.61 18.22
CA SER A 296 -8.51 7.57 18.85
C SER A 296 -7.73 8.88 18.75
N VAL A 297 -7.87 9.60 17.64
CA VAL A 297 -7.13 10.86 17.42
C VAL A 297 -7.83 12.09 18.02
N ILE A 298 -9.00 11.94 18.64
CA ILE A 298 -9.67 13.01 19.38
C ILE A 298 -9.01 13.22 20.77
N ILE A 299 -8.53 12.15 21.39
CA ILE A 299 -7.93 12.21 22.74
C ILE A 299 -6.71 13.13 22.82
N PRO A 300 -5.74 13.11 21.87
CA PRO A 300 -4.59 14.00 21.86
C PRO A 300 -4.93 15.50 21.72
N LEU A 301 -6.17 15.85 21.37
CA LEU A 301 -6.62 17.25 21.37
C LEU A 301 -6.68 17.84 22.76
N PHE A 302 -6.98 17.03 23.78
CA PHE A 302 -7.21 17.47 25.15
C PHE A 302 -6.01 17.20 26.07
N ILE A 303 -5.25 16.12 25.80
CA ILE A 303 -4.17 15.66 26.66
C ILE A 303 -2.90 15.53 25.81
N LYS A 304 -1.84 16.27 26.19
CA LYS A 304 -0.54 16.27 25.49
C LYS A 304 0.38 15.22 26.10
N GLY A 305 1.10 14.48 25.25
CA GLY A 305 2.13 13.52 25.68
C GLY A 305 2.44 12.48 24.61
N ILE A 306 3.70 12.10 24.47
CA ILE A 306 4.14 11.14 23.46
C ILE A 306 3.55 9.74 23.69
N TYR A 307 3.50 9.29 24.94
CA TYR A 307 2.95 7.96 25.27
C TYR A 307 1.47 7.84 24.95
N LEU A 308 0.70 8.90 25.26
CA LEU A 308 -0.71 8.94 24.94
C LEU A 308 -0.94 9.00 23.42
N LEU A 309 -0.16 9.81 22.71
CA LEU A 309 -0.22 9.86 21.26
C LEU A 309 0.08 8.48 20.65
N LEU A 310 1.13 7.80 21.10
CA LEU A 310 1.45 6.45 20.63
C LEU A 310 0.33 5.45 20.92
N LEU A 311 -0.28 5.51 22.10
CA LEU A 311 -1.44 4.66 22.44
C LEU A 311 -2.61 4.91 21.47
N CYS A 312 -2.90 6.18 21.17
CA CYS A 312 -3.94 6.55 20.20
C CYS A 312 -3.62 6.05 18.79
N LEU A 313 -2.35 6.15 18.35
CA LEU A 313 -1.93 5.63 17.06
C LEU A 313 -1.92 4.09 17.01
N VAL A 314 -1.69 3.41 18.12
CA VAL A 314 -1.86 1.95 18.25
C VAL A 314 -3.33 1.57 18.06
N ILE A 315 -4.26 2.28 18.71
CA ILE A 315 -5.71 2.04 18.55
C ILE A 315 -6.14 2.30 17.10
N MET A 316 -5.66 3.39 16.50
CA MET A 316 -5.87 3.67 15.07
C MET A 316 -5.29 2.55 14.20
N GLY A 317 -4.09 2.05 14.52
CA GLY A 317 -3.46 0.93 13.83
C GLY A 317 -4.29 -0.35 13.88
N ILE A 318 -4.92 -0.67 15.01
CA ILE A 318 -5.86 -1.78 15.13
C ILE A 318 -7.04 -1.59 14.17
N GLY A 319 -7.65 -0.40 14.18
CA GLY A 319 -8.81 -0.09 13.33
C GLY A 319 -8.48 -0.21 11.83
N ILE A 320 -7.40 0.43 11.38
CA ILE A 320 -6.94 0.36 9.98
C ILE A 320 -6.54 -1.08 9.61
N GLY A 321 -5.85 -1.78 10.51
CA GLY A 321 -5.44 -3.16 10.32
C GLY A 321 -6.60 -4.12 10.13
N MET A 322 -7.72 -3.90 10.81
CA MET A 322 -8.95 -4.68 10.61
C MET A 322 -9.63 -4.34 9.27
N ALA A 323 -9.64 -3.08 8.87
CA ALA A 323 -10.36 -2.62 7.68
C ALA A 323 -9.67 -3.06 6.36
N LEU A 324 -8.34 -3.04 6.29
CA LEU A 324 -7.58 -3.33 5.08
C LEU A 324 -7.87 -4.71 4.46
N PRO A 325 -7.73 -5.84 5.18
CA PRO A 325 -7.98 -7.15 4.60
C PRO A 325 -9.45 -7.35 4.21
N CYS A 326 -10.36 -6.66 4.89
CA CYS A 326 -11.79 -6.69 4.53
C CYS A 326 -12.05 -6.00 3.17
N LEU A 327 -11.40 -4.86 2.91
CA LEU A 327 -11.51 -4.18 1.62
C LEU A 327 -10.90 -5.02 0.49
N ASP A 328 -9.73 -5.62 0.74
CA ASP A 328 -9.05 -6.49 -0.22
C ASP A 328 -9.90 -7.75 -0.52
N ALA A 329 -10.51 -8.36 0.51
CA ALA A 329 -11.41 -9.50 0.36
C ALA A 329 -12.69 -9.14 -0.40
N LEU A 330 -13.32 -7.99 -0.10
CA LEU A 330 -14.51 -7.53 -0.82
C LEU A 330 -14.25 -7.39 -2.32
N ILE A 331 -13.11 -6.83 -2.72
CA ILE A 331 -12.75 -6.71 -4.15
C ILE A 331 -12.54 -8.08 -4.78
N THR A 332 -11.76 -8.94 -4.13
CA THR A 332 -11.42 -10.26 -4.70
C THR A 332 -12.61 -11.20 -4.80
N GLN A 333 -13.56 -11.13 -3.86
CA GLN A 333 -14.75 -11.95 -3.83
C GLN A 333 -15.93 -11.35 -4.62
N GLY A 334 -16.01 -10.01 -4.70
CA GLY A 334 -17.11 -9.31 -5.34
C GLY A 334 -16.98 -9.12 -6.85
N ILE A 335 -15.84 -9.52 -7.45
CA ILE A 335 -15.55 -9.33 -8.88
C ILE A 335 -15.26 -10.68 -9.54
N GLU A 336 -15.78 -10.87 -10.76
CA GLU A 336 -15.55 -12.03 -11.58
C GLU A 336 -14.06 -12.24 -11.89
N LYS A 337 -13.64 -13.49 -12.08
CA LYS A 337 -12.21 -13.85 -12.25
C LYS A 337 -11.54 -13.09 -13.39
N GLU A 338 -12.26 -12.92 -14.49
CA GLU A 338 -11.80 -12.26 -15.72
C GLU A 338 -11.49 -10.77 -15.52
N GLN A 339 -12.24 -10.10 -14.66
CA GLN A 339 -12.14 -8.66 -14.40
C GLN A 339 -11.32 -8.33 -13.14
N ARG A 340 -11.04 -9.35 -12.31
CA ARG A 340 -10.41 -9.18 -10.99
C ARG A 340 -9.05 -8.48 -11.06
N GLY A 341 -8.20 -8.86 -12.00
CA GLY A 341 -6.88 -8.26 -12.19
C GLY A 341 -6.95 -6.76 -12.48
N THR A 342 -7.85 -6.38 -13.38
CA THR A 342 -8.08 -4.99 -13.77
C THR A 342 -8.61 -4.15 -12.62
N VAL A 343 -9.67 -4.62 -11.96
CA VAL A 343 -10.28 -3.89 -10.84
C VAL A 343 -9.31 -3.76 -9.66
N THR A 344 -8.52 -4.79 -9.37
CA THR A 344 -7.47 -4.74 -8.34
C THR A 344 -6.36 -3.74 -8.69
N SER A 345 -6.01 -3.60 -9.97
CA SER A 345 -5.05 -2.59 -10.42
C SER A 345 -5.58 -1.18 -10.19
N PHE A 346 -6.85 -0.90 -10.52
CA PHE A 346 -7.49 0.38 -10.22
C PHE A 346 -7.58 0.66 -8.72
N TYR A 347 -7.93 -0.34 -7.92
CA TYR A 347 -7.92 -0.21 -6.46
C TYR A 347 -6.53 0.13 -5.92
N SER A 348 -5.50 -0.51 -6.44
CA SER A 348 -4.12 -0.20 -6.10
C SER A 348 -3.77 1.24 -6.47
N SER A 349 -4.17 1.71 -7.66
CA SER A 349 -3.99 3.11 -8.06
C SER A 349 -4.68 4.08 -7.10
N MET A 350 -5.91 3.78 -6.65
CA MET A 350 -6.62 4.60 -5.68
C MET A 350 -5.92 4.64 -4.32
N ARG A 351 -5.37 3.51 -3.84
CA ARG A 351 -4.52 3.47 -2.64
C ARG A 351 -3.29 4.37 -2.80
N PHE A 352 -2.65 4.37 -3.96
CA PHE A 352 -1.53 5.24 -4.24
C PHE A 352 -1.92 6.73 -4.28
N ILE A 353 -3.17 7.09 -4.64
CA ILE A 353 -3.68 8.47 -4.48
C ILE A 353 -3.62 8.88 -3.00
N GLY A 354 -4.05 8.01 -2.09
CA GLY A 354 -3.95 8.27 -0.66
C GLY A 354 -2.50 8.45 -0.21
N VAL A 355 -1.59 7.59 -0.66
CA VAL A 355 -0.14 7.70 -0.38
C VAL A 355 0.42 9.03 -0.90
N ALA A 356 0.03 9.44 -2.11
CA ALA A 356 0.49 10.68 -2.73
C ALA A 356 -0.02 11.94 -2.01
N ALA A 357 -1.28 11.92 -1.59
CA ALA A 357 -1.94 13.07 -0.99
C ALA A 357 -1.64 13.23 0.52
N GLY A 358 -1.39 12.12 1.23
CA GLY A 358 -1.19 12.12 2.67
C GLY A 358 -0.11 13.09 3.14
N PRO A 359 1.18 12.87 2.83
CA PRO A 359 2.25 13.72 3.35
C PRO A 359 2.12 15.21 3.00
N PRO A 360 1.78 15.63 1.75
CA PRO A 360 1.60 17.05 1.44
C PRO A 360 0.45 17.70 2.20
N LEU A 361 -0.68 17.00 2.30
CA LEU A 361 -1.85 17.50 3.02
C LEU A 361 -1.54 17.71 4.50
N TYR A 362 -0.92 16.72 5.14
CA TYR A 362 -0.50 16.83 6.54
C TYR A 362 0.56 17.90 6.73
N SER A 363 1.54 18.01 5.82
CA SER A 363 2.53 19.08 5.84
C SER A 363 1.91 20.47 5.82
N PHE A 364 0.81 20.66 5.09
CA PHE A 364 0.09 21.93 5.06
C PHE A 364 -0.55 22.26 6.41
N PHE A 365 -1.26 21.30 7.01
CA PHE A 365 -1.92 21.48 8.30
C PHE A 365 -0.97 21.52 9.50
N MET A 366 0.23 20.96 9.39
CA MET A 366 1.27 21.06 10.42
C MET A 366 1.86 22.46 10.58
N LYS A 367 1.64 23.39 9.63
CA LYS A 367 2.08 24.80 9.75
C LYS A 367 1.24 25.58 10.77
N GLY A 368 0.04 25.12 11.06
CA GLY A 368 -0.82 25.62 12.10
C GLY A 368 -0.50 25.02 13.47
N ALA A 369 -1.54 24.77 14.24
CA ALA A 369 -1.39 24.11 15.54
C ALA A 369 -1.49 22.58 15.41
N ASP A 370 -0.81 21.82 16.25
CA ASP A 370 -0.79 20.34 16.26
C ASP A 370 -2.21 19.72 16.19
N HIS A 371 -3.24 20.40 16.71
CA HIS A 371 -4.61 19.92 16.73
C HIS A 371 -5.25 19.85 15.34
N GLU A 372 -4.80 20.65 14.36
CA GLU A 372 -5.37 20.63 13.01
C GLU A 372 -5.16 19.27 12.32
N VAL A 373 -4.02 18.63 12.57
CA VAL A 373 -3.71 17.29 12.05
C VAL A 373 -4.68 16.23 12.60
N PHE A 374 -5.05 16.35 13.88
CA PHE A 374 -5.98 15.41 14.52
C PHE A 374 -7.42 15.61 14.04
N TYR A 375 -7.86 16.88 13.86
CA TYR A 375 -9.16 17.17 13.23
C TYR A 375 -9.22 16.61 11.81
N LEU A 376 -8.20 16.87 11.00
CA LEU A 376 -8.11 16.35 9.64
C LEU A 376 -8.25 14.82 9.60
N THR A 377 -7.49 14.14 10.43
CA THR A 377 -7.49 12.67 10.53
C THR A 377 -8.86 12.15 10.96
N SER A 378 -9.47 12.76 11.99
CA SER A 378 -10.78 12.39 12.48
C SER A 378 -11.88 12.59 11.43
N ILE A 379 -11.84 13.70 10.69
CA ILE A 379 -12.81 14.00 9.61
C ILE A 379 -12.71 12.96 8.51
N PHE A 380 -11.51 12.66 7.99
CA PHE A 380 -11.35 11.65 6.96
C PHE A 380 -11.76 10.25 7.43
N ALA A 381 -11.43 9.90 8.66
CA ALA A 381 -11.85 8.63 9.23
C ALA A 381 -13.38 8.56 9.43
N ALA A 382 -14.02 9.64 9.88
CA ALA A 382 -15.48 9.72 9.99
C ALA A 382 -16.16 9.61 8.60
N ILE A 383 -15.65 10.32 7.59
CA ILE A 383 -16.12 10.18 6.20
C ILE A 383 -16.01 8.73 5.75
N GLY A 384 -14.89 8.07 6.02
CA GLY A 384 -14.69 6.65 5.71
C GLY A 384 -15.72 5.75 6.39
N ALA A 385 -16.02 5.97 7.67
CA ALA A 385 -17.06 5.23 8.39
C ALA A 385 -18.45 5.42 7.75
N VAL A 386 -18.81 6.64 7.40
CA VAL A 386 -20.09 6.97 6.74
C VAL A 386 -20.18 6.29 5.36
N ILE A 387 -19.13 6.37 4.54
CA ILE A 387 -19.07 5.68 3.24
C ILE A 387 -19.25 4.17 3.42
N ALA A 388 -18.57 3.56 4.39
CA ALA A 388 -18.67 2.13 4.67
C ALA A 388 -20.09 1.71 5.08
N ILE A 389 -20.76 2.49 5.91
CA ILE A 389 -22.12 2.20 6.38
C ILE A 389 -23.14 2.30 5.24
N ILE A 390 -23.05 3.36 4.42
CA ILE A 390 -24.08 3.70 3.42
C ILE A 390 -23.88 2.89 2.12
N TRP A 391 -22.63 2.79 1.63
CA TRP A 391 -22.39 2.33 0.27
C TRP A 391 -21.87 0.90 0.18
N ILE A 392 -21.31 0.32 1.24
CA ILE A 392 -21.02 -1.12 1.27
C ILE A 392 -22.31 -1.85 1.61
N LYS A 393 -22.96 -2.36 0.56
CA LYS A 393 -24.12 -3.24 0.71
C LYS A 393 -23.66 -4.69 0.50
N PRO A 394 -23.74 -5.55 1.54
CA PRO A 394 -23.49 -6.98 1.38
C PRO A 394 -24.46 -7.54 0.35
N ALA A 395 -24.00 -8.46 -0.52
CA ALA A 395 -24.90 -9.21 -1.37
C ALA A 395 -25.94 -9.91 -0.46
N LYS A 396 -27.23 -9.77 -0.77
CA LYS A 396 -28.29 -10.52 -0.06
C LYS A 396 -27.96 -12.00 -0.23
N ASP A 397 -27.96 -12.74 0.87
CA ASP A 397 -27.79 -14.19 0.85
C ASP A 397 -28.82 -14.82 -0.11
N GLU A 398 -28.43 -15.11 -1.35
CA GLU A 398 -29.24 -15.89 -2.29
C GLU A 398 -29.43 -17.35 -1.83
N LYS A 399 -28.78 -17.75 -0.74
CA LYS A 399 -28.93 -19.11 -0.18
C LYS A 399 -30.26 -19.36 0.50
N THR A 400 -31.07 -18.33 0.78
CA THR A 400 -32.38 -18.50 1.46
C THR A 400 -33.54 -18.69 0.50
N VAL A 401 -33.35 -18.61 -0.82
CA VAL A 401 -34.45 -18.72 -1.80
C VAL A 401 -34.52 -20.09 -2.46
N LYS A 402 -33.56 -20.98 -2.29
CA LYS A 402 -33.52 -22.33 -2.94
C LYS A 402 -34.04 -23.48 -2.08
N GLN A 403 -34.77 -23.21 -1.02
CA GLN A 403 -35.57 -24.24 -0.30
C GLN A 403 -37.04 -23.86 -0.21
N LYS A 404 -37.71 -23.68 -1.35
CA LYS A 404 -39.16 -23.99 -1.39
C LYS A 404 -39.27 -25.47 -1.64
N PRO A 405 -39.93 -26.24 -0.78
CA PRO A 405 -40.25 -27.63 -1.07
C PRO A 405 -41.15 -27.69 -2.30
N GLU A 406 -40.82 -28.58 -3.24
CA GLU A 406 -41.72 -28.92 -4.33
C GLU A 406 -43.05 -29.38 -3.75
N PRO A 407 -44.20 -28.99 -4.32
CA PRO A 407 -45.48 -29.50 -3.90
C PRO A 407 -45.54 -30.97 -4.33
N THR A 408 -45.60 -31.84 -3.35
CA THR A 408 -45.94 -33.26 -3.57
C THR A 408 -47.35 -33.34 -4.16
N SER A 409 -47.42 -33.71 -5.41
CA SER A 409 -48.62 -34.21 -6.10
C SER A 409 -48.74 -35.72 -5.99
#